data_5eda1f17e1b457a5767f2691731d255a
#
_entry.id   5eda1f17e1b457a5767f2691731d255a
#
_cell.length_a   1.000
_cell.length_b   1.000
_cell.length_c   1.000
_cell.angle_alpha   90.00
_cell.angle_beta   90.00
_cell.angle_gamma   90.00
#
_symmetry.space_group_name_H-M   'P 1'
#
loop_
_entity.id
_entity.type
_entity.pdbx_description
1 polymer ?
#
loop_
_entity_poly.entity_id
_entity_poly.type
_entity_poly.pdbx_seq_one_letter_code
_entity_poly.pdbx_strand_id
1 'polypeptide(L)'
;MAELAQKAVLIQSSDTNFQFHALGTVNGPAGDQLQSIAASLEQYAALGFQASHFSQAVAICKRMLQPQPPSAAVKQLTGSNDANGKDASLTQVLVQPTIFLGATANLFGTGCREAIRFLCKESVSLPHGVLPAAMPDEMSMPSCDIDDETIPLNPPFYSNALIHALVVSGGAMEHDIRRACEPYRITNYGSFDGTPSHQQRQESATAGEDVARFGNISYGGSGTGPTSSIFTSVMRRLVSRLKAAQKRRKDASTAKPIPAVHGDVCEWAFSPSTVWYMAGRWLPELFTEVLRERSGGNMEAVADEAQRRAESTVLYWASMNGVPIFSPSFSDGDIMKFILDTEDLTTALLKLDLVVDIYRLNKFAMRSQRSGMIILGGGVVKHHVCNANLMRNGADGAVFINNGQEFDGSDSGARPDEAVSWGKIRLDGESVKVYAEVSLVFPLLVAQVFLPFVRAARGVSLAKESEFL
;
A
#
# COMPACT_ATOMS: atom_id res chain seq x y z
N MET A 1 30.03 15.36 -47.49
CA MET A 1 29.64 15.76 -46.12
C MET A 1 28.31 15.12 -45.73
N ALA A 2 27.24 15.20 -46.51
CA ALA A 2 25.97 14.55 -46.23
C ALA A 2 26.06 13.01 -46.17
N GLU A 3 26.84 12.40 -47.05
CA GLU A 3 27.04 10.94 -47.06
C GLU A 3 27.86 10.41 -45.86
N LEU A 4 28.81 11.22 -45.36
CA LEU A 4 29.55 10.93 -44.13
C LEU A 4 28.69 11.08 -42.88
N ALA A 5 27.78 12.05 -42.85
CA ALA A 5 26.83 12.23 -41.76
C ALA A 5 25.78 11.09 -41.73
N GLN A 6 25.29 10.65 -42.89
CA GLN A 6 24.42 9.48 -42.99
C GLN A 6 25.08 8.18 -42.48
N LYS A 7 26.35 7.94 -42.83
CA LYS A 7 27.10 6.77 -42.35
C LYS A 7 27.46 6.83 -40.88
N ALA A 8 27.54 8.02 -40.29
CA ALA A 8 27.82 8.19 -38.88
C ALA A 8 26.56 8.06 -37.98
N VAL A 9 25.40 8.35 -38.54
CA VAL A 9 24.11 8.34 -37.77
C VAL A 9 23.37 7.01 -37.94
N LEU A 10 23.53 6.33 -39.08
CA LEU A 10 22.88 5.04 -39.32
C LEU A 10 23.87 3.90 -39.10
N ILE A 11 24.01 3.45 -37.86
CA ILE A 11 24.70 2.19 -37.57
C ILE A 11 23.79 1.06 -38.07
N GLN A 12 24.22 0.40 -39.14
CA GLN A 12 23.53 -0.82 -39.58
C GLN A 12 23.70 -1.88 -38.48
N SER A 13 22.60 -2.29 -37.87
CA SER A 13 22.60 -3.46 -36.98
C SER A 13 23.00 -4.68 -37.82
N SER A 14 24.10 -5.34 -37.45
CA SER A 14 24.50 -6.63 -38.00
C SER A 14 23.66 -7.79 -37.42
N ASP A 15 22.67 -7.49 -36.62
CA ASP A 15 21.79 -8.48 -36.03
C ASP A 15 20.73 -8.92 -37.04
N THR A 16 21.02 -10.02 -37.73
CA THR A 16 20.17 -10.63 -38.75
C THR A 16 18.85 -11.18 -38.17
N ASN A 17 18.72 -11.25 -36.84
CA ASN A 17 17.51 -11.69 -36.15
C ASN A 17 16.56 -10.53 -35.81
N PHE A 18 16.95 -9.29 -36.04
CA PHE A 18 16.12 -8.14 -35.75
C PHE A 18 15.05 -7.94 -36.83
N GLN A 19 13.84 -8.41 -36.55
CA GLN A 19 12.68 -8.23 -37.45
C GLN A 19 12.06 -6.85 -37.25
N PHE A 20 12.58 -5.83 -37.93
CA PHE A 20 12.07 -4.45 -37.85
C PHE A 20 10.57 -4.36 -38.17
N HIS A 21 10.08 -5.20 -39.09
CA HIS A 21 8.66 -5.24 -39.46
C HIS A 21 7.74 -5.83 -38.39
N ALA A 22 8.30 -6.50 -37.39
CA ALA A 22 7.51 -7.03 -36.23
C ALA A 22 7.30 -5.97 -35.15
N LEU A 23 7.94 -4.81 -35.23
CA LEU A 23 7.76 -3.73 -34.29
C LEU A 23 6.49 -2.93 -34.60
N GLY A 24 5.78 -2.53 -33.52
CA GLY A 24 4.64 -1.63 -33.64
C GLY A 24 5.04 -0.24 -34.16
N THR A 25 4.20 0.36 -34.96
CA THR A 25 4.39 1.74 -35.40
C THR A 25 4.01 2.75 -34.33
N VAL A 26 4.73 3.87 -34.27
CA VAL A 26 4.35 4.97 -33.37
C VAL A 26 3.05 5.60 -33.87
N ASN A 27 2.07 5.71 -33.00
CA ASN A 27 0.75 6.27 -33.26
C ASN A 27 0.19 6.93 -31.99
N GLY A 28 -0.78 7.80 -32.11
CA GLY A 28 -1.41 8.47 -31.00
C GLY A 28 -2.92 8.68 -31.19
N PRO A 29 -3.65 9.06 -30.13
CA PRO A 29 -5.08 9.30 -30.22
C PRO A 29 -5.37 10.45 -31.17
N ALA A 30 -6.37 10.29 -32.03
CA ALA A 30 -6.80 11.29 -33.00
C ALA A 30 -8.33 11.29 -33.14
N GLY A 31 -8.90 12.40 -33.59
CA GLY A 31 -10.33 12.52 -33.84
C GLY A 31 -11.19 12.16 -32.61
N ASP A 32 -12.12 11.25 -32.80
CA ASP A 32 -13.05 10.83 -31.75
C ASP A 32 -12.39 10.18 -30.53
N GLN A 33 -11.17 9.64 -30.67
CA GLN A 33 -10.40 9.06 -29.56
C GLN A 33 -9.97 10.09 -28.52
N LEU A 34 -9.91 11.39 -28.90
CA LEU A 34 -9.61 12.49 -27.98
C LEU A 34 -10.81 12.95 -27.16
N GLN A 35 -12.03 12.50 -27.48
CA GLN A 35 -13.25 12.87 -26.77
C GLN A 35 -13.39 12.19 -25.40
N SER A 36 -12.65 11.10 -25.17
CA SER A 36 -12.69 10.33 -23.95
C SER A 36 -11.28 10.03 -23.44
N ILE A 37 -11.03 10.28 -22.17
CA ILE A 37 -9.75 9.91 -21.52
C ILE A 37 -9.50 8.40 -21.64
N ALA A 38 -10.52 7.56 -21.48
CA ALA A 38 -10.39 6.11 -21.60
C ALA A 38 -9.92 5.71 -23.01
N ALA A 39 -10.56 6.23 -24.06
CA ALA A 39 -10.16 5.97 -25.44
C ALA A 39 -8.76 6.51 -25.78
N SER A 40 -8.39 7.68 -25.22
CA SER A 40 -7.04 8.22 -25.37
C SER A 40 -5.98 7.34 -24.72
N LEU A 41 -6.26 6.80 -23.53
CA LEU A 41 -5.33 5.92 -22.82
C LEU A 41 -5.14 4.56 -23.50
N GLU A 42 -6.10 4.07 -24.27
CA GLU A 42 -5.97 2.86 -25.09
C GLU A 42 -4.89 3.01 -26.16
N GLN A 43 -4.67 4.23 -26.66
CA GLN A 43 -3.64 4.52 -27.66
C GLN A 43 -2.22 4.66 -27.07
N TYR A 44 -2.08 4.67 -25.75
CA TYR A 44 -0.79 4.87 -25.08
C TYR A 44 0.25 3.80 -25.41
N ALA A 45 -0.18 2.59 -25.76
CA ALA A 45 0.73 1.51 -26.18
C ALA A 45 1.63 1.92 -27.36
N ALA A 46 1.08 2.67 -28.32
CA ALA A 46 1.75 3.10 -29.54
C ALA A 46 2.29 4.55 -29.48
N LEU A 47 2.03 5.28 -28.40
CA LEU A 47 2.41 6.69 -28.29
C LEU A 47 3.93 6.88 -28.10
N GLY A 48 4.60 5.94 -27.47
CA GLY A 48 6.03 5.99 -27.16
C GLY A 48 6.34 6.48 -25.74
N PHE A 49 7.63 6.43 -25.36
CA PHE A 49 8.16 6.86 -24.06
C PHE A 49 7.34 6.35 -22.87
N GLN A 50 7.05 7.22 -21.91
CA GLN A 50 6.36 6.84 -20.67
C GLN A 50 4.88 6.47 -20.86
N ALA A 51 4.26 6.92 -21.95
CA ALA A 51 2.91 6.48 -22.29
C ALA A 51 2.86 4.98 -22.61
N SER A 52 3.83 4.47 -23.38
CA SER A 52 3.95 3.03 -23.65
C SER A 52 4.27 2.25 -22.37
N HIS A 53 5.11 2.78 -21.48
CA HIS A 53 5.37 2.17 -20.17
C HIS A 53 4.13 2.16 -19.29
N PHE A 54 3.31 3.22 -19.32
CA PHE A 54 2.04 3.24 -18.62
C PHE A 54 1.07 2.17 -19.15
N SER A 55 0.97 2.03 -20.48
CA SER A 55 0.17 0.96 -21.09
C SER A 55 0.65 -0.44 -20.70
N GLN A 56 1.97 -0.66 -20.61
CA GLN A 56 2.54 -1.91 -20.08
C GLN A 56 2.15 -2.12 -18.60
N ALA A 57 2.20 -1.07 -17.77
CA ALA A 57 1.77 -1.13 -16.38
C ALA A 57 0.30 -1.54 -16.26
N VAL A 58 -0.57 -0.95 -17.09
CA VAL A 58 -2.00 -1.33 -17.19
C VAL A 58 -2.14 -2.82 -17.54
N ALA A 59 -1.41 -3.31 -18.53
CA ALA A 59 -1.46 -4.70 -18.98
C ALA A 59 -0.98 -5.66 -17.87
N ILE A 60 0.13 -5.36 -17.19
CA ILE A 60 0.66 -6.15 -16.08
C ILE A 60 -0.34 -6.19 -14.93
N CYS A 61 -0.89 -5.05 -14.51
CA CYS A 61 -1.87 -5.00 -13.43
C CYS A 61 -3.18 -5.74 -13.78
N LYS A 62 -3.65 -5.68 -15.04
CA LYS A 62 -4.80 -6.49 -15.48
C LYS A 62 -4.51 -7.99 -15.33
N ARG A 63 -3.31 -8.46 -15.66
CA ARG A 63 -2.91 -9.86 -15.46
C ARG A 63 -2.82 -10.24 -13.98
N MET A 64 -2.40 -9.32 -13.10
CA MET A 64 -2.39 -9.56 -11.65
C MET A 64 -3.79 -9.79 -11.07
N LEU A 65 -4.83 -9.26 -11.69
CA LEU A 65 -6.23 -9.45 -11.27
C LEU A 65 -6.87 -10.73 -11.80
N GLN A 66 -6.28 -11.34 -12.82
CA GLN A 66 -6.84 -12.53 -13.44
C GLN A 66 -6.31 -13.80 -12.79
N PRO A 67 -7.17 -14.80 -12.50
CA PRO A 67 -6.72 -16.12 -12.09
C PRO A 67 -5.78 -16.73 -13.14
N GLN A 68 -4.67 -17.29 -12.68
CA GLN A 68 -3.62 -17.83 -13.55
C GLN A 68 -3.11 -19.17 -12.99
N PRO A 69 -2.46 -20.02 -13.81
CA PRO A 69 -1.75 -21.18 -13.30
C PRO A 69 -0.70 -20.81 -12.26
N PRO A 70 -0.41 -21.66 -11.28
CA PRO A 70 0.68 -21.46 -10.34
C PRO A 70 2.01 -21.20 -11.06
N SER A 71 2.83 -20.35 -10.46
CA SER A 71 4.14 -20.00 -11.00
C SER A 71 5.07 -21.24 -10.99
N ALA A 72 5.96 -21.35 -11.98
CA ALA A 72 6.94 -22.44 -12.05
C ALA A 72 7.88 -22.50 -10.83
N ALA A 73 8.13 -21.38 -10.17
CA ALA A 73 8.96 -21.31 -8.96
C ALA A 73 8.37 -22.12 -7.80
N VAL A 74 7.05 -22.14 -7.65
CA VAL A 74 6.38 -22.90 -6.57
C VAL A 74 6.44 -24.40 -6.81
N LYS A 75 6.37 -24.83 -8.06
CA LYS A 75 6.50 -26.25 -8.43
C LYS A 75 7.85 -26.84 -8.03
N GLN A 76 8.93 -26.04 -8.03
CA GLN A 76 10.26 -26.50 -7.59
C GLN A 76 10.38 -26.60 -6.07
N LEU A 77 9.65 -25.77 -5.31
CA LEU A 77 9.69 -25.80 -3.84
C LEU A 77 8.83 -26.91 -3.23
N THR A 78 7.77 -27.35 -3.90
CA THR A 78 6.85 -28.36 -3.39
C THR A 78 7.28 -29.80 -3.67
N GLY A 79 8.35 -30.02 -4.45
CA GLY A 79 9.06 -31.31 -4.57
C GLY A 79 8.21 -32.56 -4.76
N SER A 80 7.01 -32.47 -5.30
CA SER A 80 6.19 -33.66 -5.58
C SER A 80 6.63 -34.30 -6.90
N ASN A 81 7.78 -34.99 -6.85
CA ASN A 81 8.04 -36.10 -7.75
C ASN A 81 7.16 -37.25 -7.29
N ASP A 82 5.91 -37.30 -7.72
CA ASP A 82 5.16 -38.52 -7.64
C ASP A 82 5.80 -39.55 -8.61
N ALA A 83 6.50 -40.50 -8.02
CA ALA A 83 7.24 -41.56 -8.72
C ALA A 83 6.34 -42.53 -9.50
N ASN A 84 5.08 -42.21 -9.73
CA ASN A 84 4.16 -43.03 -10.51
C ASN A 84 3.57 -42.21 -11.66
N GLY A 85 4.19 -42.29 -12.82
CA GLY A 85 3.80 -41.68 -14.07
C GLY A 85 2.40 -42.06 -14.59
N LYS A 86 1.36 -41.70 -13.87
CA LYS A 86 -0.01 -41.68 -14.39
C LYS A 86 -0.38 -40.23 -14.61
N ASP A 87 -0.49 -39.86 -15.89
CA ASP A 87 -1.18 -38.65 -16.35
C ASP A 87 -2.61 -38.65 -15.78
N ALA A 88 -2.75 -38.19 -14.55
CA ALA A 88 -4.02 -37.65 -14.11
C ALA A 88 -4.24 -36.38 -14.95
N SER A 89 -5.35 -36.28 -15.66
CA SER A 89 -5.79 -35.06 -16.33
C SER A 89 -5.82 -33.94 -15.26
N LEU A 90 -4.73 -33.22 -15.13
CA LEU A 90 -4.60 -32.09 -14.23
C LEU A 90 -5.59 -31.06 -14.74
N THR A 91 -6.78 -31.02 -14.19
CA THR A 91 -7.61 -29.83 -14.22
C THR A 91 -6.67 -28.71 -13.80
N GLN A 92 -6.38 -27.78 -14.71
CA GLN A 92 -5.37 -26.75 -14.52
C GLN A 92 -5.85 -25.86 -13.37
N VAL A 93 -5.33 -26.09 -12.16
CA VAL A 93 -5.67 -25.31 -10.98
C VAL A 93 -5.27 -23.88 -11.24
N LEU A 94 -6.24 -22.96 -11.17
CA LEU A 94 -6.00 -21.53 -11.26
C LEU A 94 -5.90 -20.93 -9.87
N VAL A 95 -5.03 -19.95 -9.72
CA VAL A 95 -4.79 -19.24 -8.46
C VAL A 95 -4.95 -17.74 -8.66
N GLN A 96 -5.48 -17.07 -7.65
CA GLN A 96 -5.48 -15.61 -7.59
C GLN A 96 -4.06 -15.12 -7.27
N PRO A 97 -3.44 -14.25 -8.07
CA PRO A 97 -2.16 -13.66 -7.71
C PRO A 97 -2.23 -12.82 -6.43
N THR A 98 -1.24 -12.94 -5.58
CA THR A 98 -1.09 -12.11 -4.38
C THR A 98 -0.50 -10.75 -4.77
N ILE A 99 -1.23 -9.67 -4.54
CA ILE A 99 -0.82 -8.31 -4.91
C ILE A 99 -0.29 -7.58 -3.68
N PHE A 100 0.99 -7.18 -3.75
CA PHE A 100 1.66 -6.35 -2.76
C PHE A 100 1.67 -4.91 -3.24
N LEU A 101 1.11 -3.99 -2.46
CA LEU A 101 1.17 -2.56 -2.74
C LEU A 101 2.15 -1.89 -1.77
N GLY A 102 3.19 -1.25 -2.32
CA GLY A 102 4.10 -0.39 -1.57
C GLY A 102 3.81 1.08 -1.88
N ALA A 103 3.68 1.94 -0.87
CA ALA A 103 3.41 3.36 -1.06
C ALA A 103 4.16 4.24 -0.04
N THR A 104 4.75 5.33 -0.50
CA THR A 104 5.43 6.30 0.38
C THR A 104 4.43 7.15 1.15
N ALA A 105 4.83 7.64 2.34
CA ALA A 105 3.95 8.35 3.28
C ALA A 105 3.21 9.53 2.68
N ASN A 106 3.91 10.40 1.94
CA ASN A 106 3.31 11.62 1.41
C ASN A 106 2.13 11.39 0.47
N LEU A 107 2.04 10.20 -0.16
CA LEU A 107 0.91 9.85 -1.01
C LEU A 107 -0.42 9.78 -0.23
N PHE A 108 -0.36 9.49 1.06
CA PHE A 108 -1.54 9.49 1.94
C PHE A 108 -2.02 10.91 2.30
N GLY A 109 -1.14 11.90 2.14
CA GLY A 109 -1.53 13.30 2.19
C GLY A 109 -2.15 13.83 0.90
N THR A 110 -2.00 13.12 -0.22
CA THR A 110 -2.55 13.47 -1.54
C THR A 110 -3.88 12.75 -1.83
N GLY A 111 -4.50 13.02 -2.98
CA GLY A 111 -5.66 12.30 -3.49
C GLY A 111 -5.41 10.82 -3.83
N CYS A 112 -4.16 10.35 -3.86
CA CYS A 112 -3.85 8.92 -4.03
C CYS A 112 -4.38 8.07 -2.88
N ARG A 113 -4.57 8.66 -1.68
CA ARG A 113 -5.16 7.98 -0.53
C ARG A 113 -6.54 7.39 -0.86
N GLU A 114 -7.38 8.11 -1.57
CA GLU A 114 -8.72 7.66 -1.94
C GLU A 114 -8.65 6.45 -2.89
N ALA A 115 -7.70 6.45 -3.82
CA ALA A 115 -7.45 5.31 -4.70
C ALA A 115 -6.91 4.08 -3.91
N ILE A 116 -5.99 4.28 -2.98
CA ILE A 116 -5.49 3.20 -2.09
C ILE A 116 -6.64 2.68 -1.21
N ARG A 117 -7.47 3.58 -0.66
CA ARG A 117 -8.66 3.18 0.11
C ARG A 117 -9.61 2.32 -0.72
N PHE A 118 -9.87 2.69 -1.97
CA PHE A 118 -10.67 1.87 -2.89
C PHE A 118 -10.10 0.46 -3.03
N LEU A 119 -8.78 0.32 -3.20
CA LEU A 119 -8.13 -0.99 -3.32
C LEU A 119 -8.21 -1.84 -2.04
N CYS A 120 -8.23 -1.22 -0.87
CA CYS A 120 -8.40 -1.91 0.42
C CYS A 120 -9.87 -2.21 0.74
N LYS A 121 -10.81 -1.38 0.23
CA LYS A 121 -12.24 -1.50 0.50
C LYS A 121 -12.93 -2.52 -0.40
N GLU A 122 -12.64 -2.45 -1.70
CA GLU A 122 -13.37 -3.24 -2.69
C GLU A 122 -12.90 -4.69 -2.69
N SER A 123 -13.85 -5.59 -2.78
CA SER A 123 -13.62 -7.03 -2.87
C SER A 123 -14.38 -7.63 -4.04
N VAL A 124 -13.84 -8.71 -4.58
CA VAL A 124 -14.44 -9.47 -5.69
C VAL A 124 -14.43 -10.94 -5.33
N SER A 125 -15.58 -11.59 -5.43
CA SER A 125 -15.68 -13.03 -5.22
C SER A 125 -14.89 -13.78 -6.30
N LEU A 126 -14.09 -14.76 -5.86
CA LEU A 126 -13.35 -15.60 -6.78
C LEU A 126 -14.29 -16.52 -7.56
N PRO A 127 -14.01 -16.78 -8.85
CA PRO A 127 -14.72 -17.79 -9.61
C PRO A 127 -14.59 -19.17 -8.98
N HIS A 128 -15.59 -20.03 -9.19
CA HIS A 128 -15.56 -21.40 -8.69
C HIS A 128 -14.31 -22.16 -9.20
N GLY A 129 -13.61 -22.85 -8.30
CA GLY A 129 -12.40 -23.62 -8.61
C GLY A 129 -11.10 -22.81 -8.67
N VAL A 130 -11.15 -21.50 -8.42
CA VAL A 130 -9.95 -20.66 -8.27
C VAL A 130 -9.52 -20.67 -6.82
N LEU A 131 -8.24 -20.99 -6.57
CA LEU A 131 -7.66 -20.87 -5.24
C LEU A 131 -7.40 -19.41 -4.88
N PRO A 132 -7.64 -19.00 -3.63
CA PRO A 132 -7.38 -17.65 -3.18
C PRO A 132 -5.89 -17.32 -3.27
N ALA A 133 -5.58 -16.03 -3.24
CA ALA A 133 -4.23 -15.53 -2.98
C ALA A 133 -3.67 -16.17 -1.70
N ALA A 134 -2.35 -16.22 -1.59
CA ALA A 134 -1.72 -16.89 -0.45
C ALA A 134 -2.34 -16.45 0.87
N MET A 135 -2.75 -17.44 1.62
CA MET A 135 -3.14 -17.24 3.00
C MET A 135 -1.88 -17.32 3.88
N PRO A 136 -1.68 -16.39 4.78
CA PRO A 136 -0.73 -16.63 5.86
C PRO A 136 -1.18 -17.89 6.59
N ASP A 137 -0.23 -18.75 7.03
CA ASP A 137 -0.57 -19.76 8.02
C ASP A 137 -1.35 -19.08 9.13
N GLU A 138 -2.31 -19.82 9.64
CA GLU A 138 -2.57 -19.84 11.05
C GLU A 138 -1.23 -20.08 11.77
N MET A 139 -0.32 -19.12 11.76
CA MET A 139 0.54 -19.00 12.91
C MET A 139 -0.43 -18.62 14.02
N SER A 140 -1.07 -19.65 14.54
CA SER A 140 -1.57 -19.63 15.88
C SER A 140 -0.37 -19.33 16.79
N MET A 141 0.01 -18.08 16.89
CA MET A 141 0.44 -17.61 18.19
C MET A 141 -0.69 -18.08 19.10
N PRO A 142 -0.38 -18.81 20.16
CA PRO A 142 -1.41 -19.33 21.03
C PRO A 142 -2.38 -18.19 21.27
N SER A 143 -3.68 -18.46 21.03
CA SER A 143 -4.74 -17.54 21.33
C SER A 143 -4.60 -17.22 22.81
N CYS A 144 -3.97 -16.12 23.14
CA CYS A 144 -4.18 -15.55 24.44
C CYS A 144 -5.62 -15.10 24.38
N ASP A 145 -6.51 -15.89 24.95
CA ASP A 145 -7.86 -15.48 25.31
C ASP A 145 -7.69 -14.26 26.23
N ILE A 146 -7.54 -13.11 25.62
CA ILE A 146 -7.64 -11.86 26.33
C ILE A 146 -9.10 -11.47 26.11
N ASP A 147 -9.83 -11.49 27.21
CA ASP A 147 -11.21 -11.06 27.37
C ASP A 147 -11.42 -9.55 27.06
N ASP A 148 -10.71 -8.99 26.10
CA ASP A 148 -11.17 -7.77 25.45
C ASP A 148 -11.91 -8.24 24.21
N GLU A 149 -13.13 -8.42 24.43
CA GLU A 149 -14.17 -9.22 23.83
C GLU A 149 -14.28 -9.19 22.31
N THR A 150 -13.39 -8.52 21.55
CA THR A 150 -13.67 -8.27 20.14
C THR A 150 -12.49 -8.28 19.16
N ILE A 151 -11.22 -8.23 19.59
CA ILE A 151 -10.13 -8.07 18.64
C ILE A 151 -9.04 -9.14 18.82
N PRO A 152 -8.91 -10.09 17.88
CA PRO A 152 -7.82 -11.05 17.92
C PRO A 152 -6.47 -10.34 17.84
N LEU A 153 -5.57 -10.65 18.76
CA LEU A 153 -4.21 -10.11 18.82
C LEU A 153 -3.35 -10.47 17.59
N ASN A 154 -3.74 -11.50 16.87
CA ASN A 154 -3.20 -11.86 15.58
C ASN A 154 -4.20 -11.47 14.52
N PRO A 155 -3.92 -10.42 13.73
CA PRO A 155 -4.80 -10.06 12.64
C PRO A 155 -4.94 -11.25 11.69
N PRO A 156 -6.16 -11.63 11.30
CA PRO A 156 -6.34 -12.56 10.20
C PRO A 156 -5.82 -11.88 8.93
N PHE A 157 -4.67 -12.29 8.45
CA PHE A 157 -4.15 -11.85 7.17
C PHE A 157 -4.87 -12.60 6.04
N TYR A 158 -6.15 -12.38 5.92
CA TYR A 158 -6.97 -12.92 4.86
C TYR A 158 -7.66 -11.78 4.18
N SER A 159 -7.21 -11.44 2.98
CA SER A 159 -7.79 -10.34 2.22
C SER A 159 -8.56 -10.86 1.02
N ASN A 160 -9.84 -10.53 0.96
CA ASN A 160 -10.66 -10.58 -0.26
C ASN A 160 -10.62 -9.25 -1.03
N ALA A 161 -9.84 -8.27 -0.57
CA ALA A 161 -9.68 -6.98 -1.22
C ALA A 161 -8.88 -7.11 -2.53
N LEU A 162 -8.82 -6.03 -3.29
CA LEU A 162 -8.10 -5.98 -4.56
C LEU A 162 -6.58 -6.03 -4.39
N ILE A 163 -6.09 -5.72 -3.18
CA ILE A 163 -4.69 -5.91 -2.76
C ILE A 163 -4.63 -6.78 -1.51
N HIS A 164 -3.52 -7.48 -1.32
CA HIS A 164 -3.40 -8.50 -0.29
C HIS A 164 -2.41 -8.13 0.82
N ALA A 165 -1.53 -7.17 0.57
CA ALA A 165 -0.66 -6.57 1.57
C ALA A 165 -0.36 -5.12 1.19
N LEU A 166 -0.32 -4.24 2.20
CA LEU A 166 0.07 -2.85 2.07
C LEU A 166 1.36 -2.61 2.86
N VAL A 167 2.38 -2.05 2.22
CA VAL A 167 3.64 -1.69 2.86
C VAL A 167 3.83 -0.18 2.80
N VAL A 168 3.97 0.46 3.95
CA VAL A 168 4.06 1.92 4.10
C VAL A 168 5.00 2.30 5.24
N SER A 169 5.39 3.58 5.36
CA SER A 169 6.00 4.07 6.59
C SER A 169 4.95 4.49 7.62
N GLY A 170 5.36 4.71 8.86
CA GLY A 170 4.46 5.15 9.95
C GLY A 170 3.71 6.43 9.63
N GLY A 171 4.38 7.41 9.02
CA GLY A 171 3.77 8.67 8.60
C GLY A 171 2.61 8.54 7.61
N ALA A 172 2.55 7.44 6.84
CA ALA A 172 1.43 7.19 5.95
C ALA A 172 0.11 7.01 6.71
N MET A 173 0.12 6.18 7.74
CA MET A 173 -1.08 5.93 8.56
C MET A 173 -1.45 7.15 9.40
N GLU A 174 -0.48 7.93 9.79
CA GLU A 174 -0.71 9.21 10.45
C GLU A 174 -1.44 10.19 9.53
N HIS A 175 -0.96 10.40 8.31
CA HIS A 175 -1.68 11.22 7.31
C HIS A 175 -3.08 10.70 7.04
N ASP A 176 -3.27 9.38 7.00
CA ASP A 176 -4.57 8.76 6.79
C ASP A 176 -5.56 9.10 7.91
N ILE A 177 -5.15 8.97 9.19
CA ILE A 177 -5.97 9.32 10.35
C ILE A 177 -6.18 10.84 10.42
N ARG A 178 -5.11 11.65 10.18
CA ARG A 178 -5.21 13.11 10.24
C ARG A 178 -6.20 13.66 9.23
N ARG A 179 -6.21 13.15 8.00
CA ARG A 179 -7.18 13.56 6.97
C ARG A 179 -8.64 13.20 7.30
N ALA A 180 -8.87 12.23 8.17
CA ALA A 180 -10.20 11.96 8.71
C ALA A 180 -10.59 12.95 9.83
N CYS A 181 -9.62 13.62 10.43
CA CYS A 181 -9.83 14.60 11.51
C CYS A 181 -10.00 16.02 10.97
N GLU A 182 -9.21 16.39 9.96
CA GLU A 182 -9.09 17.75 9.45
C GLU A 182 -8.82 17.78 7.94
N PRO A 183 -9.32 18.80 7.22
CA PRO A 183 -9.09 18.91 5.79
C PRO A 183 -7.64 19.30 5.48
N TYR A 184 -7.07 18.65 4.46
CA TYR A 184 -5.85 19.11 3.82
C TYR A 184 -6.22 20.08 2.70
N ARG A 185 -5.39 21.11 2.45
CA ARG A 185 -5.66 22.20 1.51
C ARG A 185 -4.56 22.29 0.47
N ILE A 186 -4.95 22.59 -0.77
CA ILE A 186 -3.99 22.88 -1.84
C ILE A 186 -3.51 24.31 -1.69
N THR A 187 -2.20 24.51 -1.74
CA THR A 187 -1.54 25.81 -1.70
C THR A 187 -0.63 25.97 -2.91
N ASN A 188 -0.26 27.21 -3.26
CA ASN A 188 0.64 27.48 -4.37
C ASN A 188 2.10 27.20 -3.99
N TYR A 189 2.86 26.60 -4.90
CA TYR A 189 4.33 26.52 -4.76
C TYR A 189 4.98 27.91 -4.75
N GLY A 190 4.47 28.86 -5.52
CA GLY A 190 4.99 30.21 -5.64
C GLY A 190 4.82 31.09 -4.40
N SER A 191 4.06 30.66 -3.40
CA SER A 191 4.02 31.35 -2.10
C SER A 191 5.32 31.19 -1.30
N PHE A 192 6.37 30.62 -1.87
CA PHE A 192 7.72 30.65 -1.28
C PHE A 192 8.34 32.03 -1.29
N ASP A 193 8.00 32.91 -2.24
CA ASP A 193 8.45 34.31 -2.25
C ASP A 193 7.79 35.15 -1.16
N GLY A 194 6.71 34.65 -0.58
CA GLY A 194 6.07 35.14 0.62
C GLY A 194 6.28 34.18 1.80
N THR A 195 7.49 33.61 1.98
CA THR A 195 7.78 32.97 3.26
C THR A 195 7.42 33.96 4.35
N PRO A 196 6.49 33.64 5.27
CA PRO A 196 6.30 34.45 6.46
C PRO A 196 7.66 34.70 7.03
N SER A 197 8.03 35.96 7.23
CA SER A 197 9.25 36.31 7.95
C SER A 197 9.32 35.44 9.20
N HIS A 198 10.51 35.19 9.72
CA HIS A 198 10.66 34.47 11.01
C HIS A 198 9.70 35.02 12.07
N GLN A 199 9.37 36.30 12.00
CA GLN A 199 8.40 36.99 12.83
C GLN A 199 6.96 36.50 12.59
N GLN A 200 6.53 36.34 11.35
CA GLN A 200 5.17 35.82 11.03
C GLN A 200 5.02 34.33 11.40
N ARG A 201 6.10 33.55 11.33
CA ARG A 201 6.12 32.18 11.86
C ARG A 201 6.04 32.15 13.40
N GLN A 202 6.69 33.08 14.07
CA GLN A 202 6.61 33.23 15.52
C GLN A 202 5.24 33.76 15.95
N GLU A 203 4.63 34.67 15.21
CA GLU A 203 3.28 35.18 15.46
C GLU A 203 2.21 34.13 15.17
N SER A 204 2.35 33.30 14.12
CA SER A 204 1.47 32.14 13.87
C SER A 204 1.63 31.05 14.94
N ALA A 205 2.85 30.79 15.41
CA ALA A 205 3.10 29.87 16.49
C ALA A 205 2.57 30.37 17.83
N THR A 206 2.63 31.69 18.08
CA THR A 206 2.02 32.33 19.27
C THR A 206 0.50 32.45 19.16
N ALA A 207 -0.06 32.50 17.95
CA ALA A 207 -1.50 32.43 17.70
C ALA A 207 -2.09 31.00 17.79
N GLY A 208 -1.24 29.99 18.04
CA GLY A 208 -1.70 28.62 18.23
C GLY A 208 -2.11 27.87 16.93
N GLU A 209 -1.75 28.41 15.78
CA GLU A 209 -2.02 27.80 14.48
C GLU A 209 -0.77 27.11 13.94
N ASP A 210 -0.55 25.85 14.38
CA ASP A 210 0.48 24.97 13.79
C ASP A 210 0.04 24.53 12.39
N VAL A 211 0.39 25.30 11.37
CA VAL A 211 0.23 24.94 9.96
C VAL A 211 1.49 24.24 9.48
N ALA A 212 1.35 22.96 9.12
CA ALA A 212 2.41 22.19 8.48
C ALA A 212 2.14 22.10 6.97
N ARG A 213 3.22 21.92 6.19
CA ARG A 213 3.15 21.82 4.73
C ARG A 213 4.18 20.83 4.18
N PHE A 214 3.77 20.07 3.17
CA PHE A 214 4.66 19.33 2.27
C PHE A 214 4.23 19.55 0.82
N GLY A 215 5.20 19.82 -0.05
CA GLY A 215 4.90 20.22 -1.42
C GLY A 215 3.91 21.41 -1.48
N ASN A 216 2.84 21.26 -2.24
CA ASN A 216 1.75 22.22 -2.36
C ASN A 216 0.53 21.86 -1.47
N ILE A 217 0.71 21.06 -0.45
CA ILE A 217 -0.34 20.66 0.47
C ILE A 217 -0.04 21.20 1.86
N SER A 218 -1.04 21.86 2.47
CA SER A 218 -1.00 22.34 3.85
C SER A 218 -2.08 21.68 4.70
N TYR A 219 -1.81 21.52 5.99
CA TYR A 219 -2.75 20.96 6.97
C TYR A 219 -2.47 21.55 8.36
N GLY A 220 -3.43 21.43 9.27
CA GLY A 220 -3.40 22.08 10.57
C GLY A 220 -4.13 23.42 10.55
N GLY A 221 -3.97 24.25 11.59
CA GLY A 221 -4.57 25.59 11.69
C GLY A 221 -6.07 25.61 11.98
N SER A 222 -6.70 24.46 12.24
CA SER A 222 -8.15 24.36 12.47
C SER A 222 -8.55 24.41 13.96
N GLY A 223 -7.64 24.78 14.85
CA GLY A 223 -7.92 24.76 16.29
C GLY A 223 -7.14 25.78 17.10
N THR A 224 -7.69 26.15 18.24
CA THR A 224 -7.06 27.04 19.21
C THR A 224 -5.97 26.31 20.00
N GLY A 225 -4.87 25.93 19.34
CA GLY A 225 -3.69 25.31 19.93
C GLY A 225 -3.54 23.80 19.70
N PRO A 226 -2.30 23.27 19.81
CA PRO A 226 -1.93 21.90 19.48
C PRO A 226 -2.61 20.83 20.35
N THR A 227 -3.10 21.19 21.54
CA THR A 227 -3.80 20.28 22.44
C THR A 227 -5.27 20.07 22.13
N SER A 228 -5.85 20.90 21.23
CA SER A 228 -7.29 20.91 20.96
C SER A 228 -7.71 20.21 19.66
N SER A 229 -6.77 19.77 18.80
CA SER A 229 -7.15 19.13 17.54
C SER A 229 -7.78 17.75 17.76
N ILE A 230 -8.76 17.39 16.90
CA ILE A 230 -9.38 16.05 16.92
C ILE A 230 -8.30 14.99 16.73
N PHE A 231 -7.37 15.23 15.81
CA PHE A 231 -6.25 14.32 15.53
C PHE A 231 -5.42 14.05 16.80
N THR A 232 -4.98 15.08 17.51
CA THR A 232 -4.21 14.92 18.75
C THR A 232 -4.96 14.10 19.78
N SER A 233 -6.26 14.35 19.96
CA SER A 233 -7.08 13.62 20.91
C SER A 233 -7.25 12.15 20.53
N VAL A 234 -7.46 11.85 19.24
CA VAL A 234 -7.56 10.49 18.71
C VAL A 234 -6.23 9.75 18.89
N MET A 235 -5.10 10.36 18.53
CA MET A 235 -3.79 9.73 18.64
C MET A 235 -3.38 9.44 20.08
N ARG A 236 -3.62 10.35 21.01
CA ARG A 236 -3.38 10.10 22.45
C ARG A 236 -4.18 8.94 22.97
N ARG A 237 -5.48 8.84 22.63
CA ARG A 237 -6.33 7.73 23.03
C ARG A 237 -5.89 6.42 22.40
N LEU A 238 -5.54 6.44 21.08
CA LEU A 238 -5.02 5.28 20.40
C LEU A 238 -3.78 4.73 21.09
N VAL A 239 -2.78 5.58 21.34
CA VAL A 239 -1.54 5.16 22.01
C VAL A 239 -1.81 4.68 23.43
N SER A 240 -2.70 5.34 24.18
CA SER A 240 -3.10 4.90 25.52
C SER A 240 -3.75 3.52 25.50
N ARG A 241 -4.67 3.24 24.57
CA ARG A 241 -5.26 1.90 24.38
C ARG A 241 -4.22 0.85 24.02
N LEU A 242 -3.28 1.17 23.10
CA LEU A 242 -2.19 0.27 22.75
C LEU A 242 -1.32 -0.09 23.96
N LYS A 243 -0.93 0.90 24.76
CA LYS A 243 -0.16 0.68 25.99
C LYS A 243 -0.91 -0.20 26.99
N ALA A 244 -2.21 0.08 27.18
CA ALA A 244 -3.06 -0.72 28.07
C ALA A 244 -3.21 -2.18 27.57
N ALA A 245 -3.44 -2.38 26.27
CA ALA A 245 -3.53 -3.70 25.66
C ALA A 245 -2.21 -4.47 25.80
N GLN A 246 -1.08 -3.81 25.56
CA GLN A 246 0.24 -4.44 25.73
C GLN A 246 0.52 -4.81 27.19
N LYS A 247 0.12 -3.96 28.16
CA LYS A 247 0.26 -4.27 29.57
C LYS A 247 -0.57 -5.51 29.94
N ARG A 248 -1.85 -5.58 29.54
CA ARG A 248 -2.67 -6.78 29.76
C ARG A 248 -2.03 -8.04 29.21
N ARG A 249 -1.49 -7.98 27.99
CA ARG A 249 -0.78 -9.10 27.37
C ARG A 249 0.46 -9.50 28.17
N LYS A 250 1.26 -8.55 28.63
CA LYS A 250 2.42 -8.80 29.48
C LYS A 250 2.02 -9.47 30.78
N ASP A 251 0.99 -8.95 31.45
CA ASP A 251 0.50 -9.50 32.73
C ASP A 251 -0.03 -10.94 32.55
N ALA A 252 -0.74 -11.22 31.45
CA ALA A 252 -1.22 -12.56 31.11
C ALA A 252 -0.06 -13.54 30.82
N SER A 253 0.99 -13.13 30.10
CA SER A 253 2.15 -13.96 29.79
C SER A 253 2.99 -14.33 31.01
N THR A 254 3.05 -13.43 32.00
CA THR A 254 3.72 -13.72 33.29
C THR A 254 2.92 -14.65 34.18
N ALA A 255 1.58 -14.66 34.08
CA ALA A 255 0.70 -15.52 34.85
C ALA A 255 0.69 -16.99 34.35
N LYS A 256 0.96 -17.23 33.07
CA LYS A 256 1.06 -18.57 32.46
C LYS A 256 2.36 -18.60 31.63
N PRO A 257 3.50 -19.00 32.20
CA PRO A 257 4.71 -19.10 31.44
C PRO A 257 4.52 -20.17 30.33
N ILE A 258 4.45 -19.70 29.08
CA ILE A 258 4.43 -20.57 27.91
C ILE A 258 5.84 -21.13 27.77
N PRO A 259 6.02 -22.46 27.58
CA PRO A 259 7.35 -22.99 27.33
C PRO A 259 8.00 -22.27 26.17
N ALA A 260 9.17 -21.69 26.39
CA ALA A 260 9.94 -21.00 25.36
C ALA A 260 10.29 -21.99 24.24
N VAL A 261 9.48 -22.05 23.21
CA VAL A 261 9.73 -22.94 22.05
C VAL A 261 10.79 -22.34 21.14
N HIS A 262 11.04 -21.04 21.21
CA HIS A 262 11.99 -20.32 20.34
C HIS A 262 12.70 -19.16 21.04
N GLY A 263 13.47 -19.40 22.10
CA GLY A 263 14.35 -18.38 22.69
C GLY A 263 13.63 -17.11 23.15
N ASP A 264 14.37 -16.11 23.62
CA ASP A 264 13.90 -14.87 24.27
C ASP A 264 13.02 -13.92 23.40
N VAL A 265 12.04 -14.45 22.67
CA VAL A 265 11.06 -13.64 21.95
C VAL A 265 10.17 -12.96 22.97
N CYS A 266 10.07 -11.63 22.89
CA CYS A 266 9.20 -10.84 23.74
C CYS A 266 7.74 -11.05 23.31
N GLU A 267 7.09 -12.11 23.80
CA GLU A 267 5.74 -12.55 23.40
C GLU A 267 4.65 -11.50 23.59
N TRP A 268 4.90 -10.49 24.42
CA TRP A 268 3.98 -9.41 24.65
C TRP A 268 4.22 -8.14 23.80
N ALA A 269 5.30 -8.08 23.02
CA ALA A 269 5.53 -7.00 22.08
C ALA A 269 4.51 -7.05 20.93
N PHE A 270 4.13 -5.88 20.42
CA PHE A 270 3.31 -5.80 19.21
C PHE A 270 4.19 -5.63 17.98
N SER A 271 3.83 -6.23 16.86
CA SER A 271 4.40 -5.83 15.58
C SER A 271 3.66 -4.60 15.02
N PRO A 272 4.28 -3.81 14.14
CA PRO A 272 3.61 -2.71 13.46
C PRO A 272 2.30 -3.11 12.78
N SER A 273 2.26 -4.28 12.13
CA SER A 273 1.04 -4.76 11.48
C SER A 273 -0.08 -5.05 12.47
N THR A 274 0.24 -5.55 13.66
CA THR A 274 -0.71 -5.74 14.76
C THR A 274 -1.23 -4.39 15.27
N VAL A 275 -0.33 -3.40 15.44
CA VAL A 275 -0.72 -2.05 15.87
C VAL A 275 -1.71 -1.42 14.89
N TRP A 276 -1.42 -1.46 13.59
CA TRP A 276 -2.29 -0.88 12.58
C TRP A 276 -3.63 -1.61 12.47
N TYR A 277 -3.62 -2.94 12.59
CA TYR A 277 -4.86 -3.71 12.63
C TYR A 277 -5.78 -3.30 13.77
N MET A 278 -5.24 -3.24 15.00
CA MET A 278 -6.01 -2.79 16.16
C MET A 278 -6.47 -1.35 16.02
N ALA A 279 -5.59 -0.47 15.57
CA ALA A 279 -5.91 0.93 15.35
C ALA A 279 -7.10 1.09 14.41
N GLY A 280 -7.09 0.40 13.25
CA GLY A 280 -8.19 0.48 12.29
C GLY A 280 -9.53 0.00 12.86
N ARG A 281 -9.52 -1.06 13.65
CA ARG A 281 -10.73 -1.59 14.32
C ARG A 281 -11.27 -0.64 15.38
N TRP A 282 -10.41 0.09 16.08
CA TRP A 282 -10.81 1.01 17.14
C TRP A 282 -11.20 2.40 16.64
N LEU A 283 -10.92 2.76 15.37
CA LEU A 283 -11.19 4.11 14.86
C LEU A 283 -12.63 4.61 15.10
N PRO A 284 -13.71 3.81 14.84
CA PRO A 284 -15.07 4.29 15.09
C PRO A 284 -15.30 4.68 16.53
N GLU A 285 -14.83 3.88 17.48
CA GLU A 285 -14.96 4.16 18.93
C GLU A 285 -14.12 5.38 19.33
N LEU A 286 -12.87 5.46 18.89
CA LEU A 286 -11.97 6.58 19.18
C LEU A 286 -12.56 7.90 18.69
N PHE A 287 -13.11 7.92 17.48
CA PHE A 287 -13.83 9.10 16.97
C PHE A 287 -15.09 9.40 17.79
N THR A 288 -15.86 8.38 18.14
CA THR A 288 -17.07 8.56 18.96
C THR A 288 -16.74 9.20 20.31
N GLU A 289 -15.71 8.72 21.01
CA GLU A 289 -15.27 9.28 22.28
C GLU A 289 -14.84 10.74 22.15
N VAL A 290 -14.00 11.06 21.16
CA VAL A 290 -13.50 12.41 20.96
C VAL A 290 -14.59 13.38 20.52
N LEU A 291 -15.50 12.96 19.63
CA LEU A 291 -16.59 13.81 19.17
C LEU A 291 -17.64 14.04 20.26
N ARG A 292 -17.93 13.04 21.09
CA ARG A 292 -18.84 13.16 22.22
C ARG A 292 -18.42 14.26 23.21
N GLU A 293 -17.13 14.30 23.54
CA GLU A 293 -16.60 15.32 24.46
C GLU A 293 -16.71 16.74 23.92
N ARG A 294 -16.75 16.87 22.58
CA ARG A 294 -16.77 18.18 21.91
C ARG A 294 -18.15 18.71 21.57
N SER A 295 -19.10 17.82 21.30
CA SER A 295 -20.35 18.23 20.66
C SER A 295 -21.50 18.47 21.64
N GLY A 296 -21.48 17.92 22.85
CA GLY A 296 -22.60 18.03 23.82
C GLY A 296 -23.99 17.66 23.25
N GLY A 297 -24.03 17.07 22.01
CA GLY A 297 -25.22 16.94 21.19
C GLY A 297 -25.77 15.51 21.07
N ASN A 298 -26.63 15.32 20.07
CA ASN A 298 -27.31 14.06 19.78
C ASN A 298 -26.30 12.90 19.58
N MET A 299 -26.42 11.86 20.40
CA MET A 299 -25.54 10.71 20.45
C MET A 299 -25.52 9.90 19.14
N GLU A 300 -26.65 9.81 18.44
CA GLU A 300 -26.78 9.11 17.18
C GLU A 300 -25.99 9.85 16.07
N ALA A 301 -26.15 11.16 15.99
CA ALA A 301 -25.39 11.98 15.03
C ALA A 301 -23.88 11.92 15.27
N VAL A 302 -23.43 11.78 16.53
CA VAL A 302 -22.02 11.59 16.87
C VAL A 302 -21.52 10.23 16.40
N ALA A 303 -22.27 9.16 16.56
CA ALA A 303 -21.90 7.82 16.14
C ALA A 303 -21.79 7.75 14.59
N ASP A 304 -22.75 8.32 13.88
CA ASP A 304 -22.75 8.39 12.41
C ASP A 304 -21.54 9.17 11.85
N GLU A 305 -21.23 10.31 12.47
CA GLU A 305 -20.05 11.08 12.07
C GLU A 305 -18.75 10.33 12.36
N ALA A 306 -18.65 9.68 13.52
CA ALA A 306 -17.50 8.84 13.87
C ALA A 306 -17.29 7.70 12.86
N GLN A 307 -18.36 7.02 12.49
CA GLN A 307 -18.34 5.97 11.49
C GLN A 307 -17.90 6.51 10.12
N ARG A 308 -18.47 7.61 9.65
CA ARG A 308 -18.06 8.25 8.37
C ARG A 308 -16.59 8.61 8.36
N ARG A 309 -16.05 9.15 9.47
CA ARG A 309 -14.62 9.47 9.60
C ARG A 309 -13.76 8.22 9.54
N ALA A 310 -14.11 7.17 10.25
CA ALA A 310 -13.40 5.90 10.19
C ALA A 310 -13.41 5.31 8.77
N GLU A 311 -14.55 5.25 8.11
CA GLU A 311 -14.72 4.75 6.74
C GLU A 311 -14.01 5.61 5.69
N SER A 312 -13.69 6.86 6.01
CA SER A 312 -12.89 7.70 5.13
C SER A 312 -11.42 7.29 5.09
N THR A 313 -10.96 6.40 5.98
CA THR A 313 -9.55 5.98 6.10
C THR A 313 -9.24 4.70 5.33
N VAL A 314 -7.99 4.57 4.89
CA VAL A 314 -7.39 3.32 4.38
C VAL A 314 -7.28 2.32 5.51
N LEU A 315 -6.85 2.79 6.68
CA LEU A 315 -6.60 1.99 7.87
C LEU A 315 -7.82 1.20 8.32
N TYR A 316 -9.00 1.84 8.35
CA TYR A 316 -10.26 1.16 8.68
C TYR A 316 -10.56 0.02 7.70
N TRP A 317 -10.55 0.29 6.39
CA TRP A 317 -10.91 -0.72 5.39
C TRP A 317 -9.88 -1.83 5.29
N ALA A 318 -8.59 -1.52 5.43
CA ALA A 318 -7.55 -2.54 5.50
C ALA A 318 -7.79 -3.50 6.68
N SER A 319 -8.11 -2.95 7.86
CA SER A 319 -8.40 -3.75 9.04
C SER A 319 -9.69 -4.57 8.92
N MET A 320 -10.75 -3.99 8.32
CA MET A 320 -12.03 -4.69 8.13
C MET A 320 -11.93 -5.84 7.12
N ASN A 321 -11.12 -5.67 6.08
CA ASN A 321 -10.97 -6.64 4.99
C ASN A 321 -9.73 -7.53 5.14
N GLY A 322 -9.03 -7.48 6.29
CA GLY A 322 -7.89 -8.35 6.57
C GLY A 322 -6.66 -8.09 5.70
N VAL A 323 -6.51 -6.86 5.16
CA VAL A 323 -5.28 -6.42 4.47
C VAL A 323 -4.23 -6.02 5.50
N PRO A 324 -3.14 -6.78 5.67
CA PRO A 324 -2.09 -6.39 6.61
C PRO A 324 -1.36 -5.13 6.14
N ILE A 325 -1.09 -4.23 7.10
CA ILE A 325 -0.29 -3.03 6.87
C ILE A 325 1.05 -3.20 7.54
N PHE A 326 2.09 -3.36 6.75
CA PHE A 326 3.47 -3.48 7.24
C PHE A 326 4.16 -2.12 7.20
N SER A 327 4.83 -1.77 8.29
CA SER A 327 5.56 -0.50 8.39
C SER A 327 7.00 -0.74 8.84
N PRO A 328 7.92 -1.02 7.90
CA PRO A 328 9.33 -1.25 8.23
C PRO A 328 9.99 -0.02 8.88
N SER A 329 9.48 1.17 8.59
CA SER A 329 9.88 2.43 9.19
C SER A 329 8.72 3.00 10.03
N PHE A 330 8.33 2.26 11.06
CA PHE A 330 7.20 2.64 11.95
C PHE A 330 7.45 3.97 12.66
N SER A 331 8.69 4.25 13.00
CA SER A 331 9.10 5.47 13.70
C SER A 331 9.14 6.72 12.81
N ASP A 332 8.93 6.57 11.50
CA ASP A 332 8.84 7.69 10.57
C ASP A 332 7.42 8.31 10.63
N GLY A 333 7.31 9.37 11.44
CA GLY A 333 6.06 10.11 11.64
C GLY A 333 5.86 10.61 13.08
N ASP A 334 4.83 11.43 13.29
CA ASP A 334 4.48 12.03 14.59
C ASP A 334 3.93 11.01 15.60
N ILE A 335 3.59 9.78 15.19
CA ILE A 335 3.13 8.75 16.13
C ILE A 335 4.12 8.55 17.27
N MET A 336 5.41 8.70 17.01
CA MET A 336 6.46 8.58 18.02
C MET A 336 6.35 9.67 19.09
N LYS A 337 5.90 10.88 18.72
CA LYS A 337 5.63 11.95 19.69
C LYS A 337 4.60 11.51 20.72
N PHE A 338 3.52 10.88 20.28
CA PHE A 338 2.46 10.38 21.18
C PHE A 338 2.90 9.15 22.00
N ILE A 339 3.76 8.30 21.43
CA ILE A 339 4.35 7.17 22.18
C ILE A 339 5.27 7.66 23.27
N LEU A 340 6.05 8.70 23.01
CA LEU A 340 7.01 9.30 23.93
C LEU A 340 6.37 10.34 24.87
N ASP A 341 5.14 10.79 24.61
CA ASP A 341 4.38 11.69 25.46
C ASP A 341 3.92 10.95 26.73
N THR A 342 4.88 10.66 27.61
CA THR A 342 4.70 9.93 28.87
C THR A 342 5.72 10.42 29.90
N GLU A 343 5.29 10.57 31.14
CA GLU A 343 6.16 11.02 32.25
C GLU A 343 7.16 9.93 32.67
N ASP A 344 6.84 8.64 32.43
CA ASP A 344 7.69 7.51 32.80
C ASP A 344 8.16 6.73 31.57
N LEU A 345 9.35 7.04 31.11
CA LEU A 345 10.00 6.36 29.97
C LEU A 345 10.40 4.92 30.28
N THR A 346 10.47 4.52 31.54
CA THR A 346 10.97 3.20 31.94
C THR A 346 9.91 2.12 31.91
N THR A 347 8.64 2.48 32.20
CA THR A 347 7.55 1.54 32.36
C THR A 347 6.44 1.66 31.33
N ALA A 348 6.34 2.80 30.66
CA ALA A 348 5.19 3.15 29.82
C ALA A 348 5.47 3.14 28.31
N LEU A 349 6.67 2.74 27.85
CA LEU A 349 6.99 2.67 26.43
C LEU A 349 6.30 1.50 25.76
N LEU A 350 5.68 1.78 24.62
CA LEU A 350 5.18 0.74 23.72
C LEU A 350 6.38 -0.04 23.14
N LYS A 351 6.37 -1.36 23.30
CA LYS A 351 7.39 -2.25 22.72
C LYS A 351 6.93 -2.76 21.37
N LEU A 352 7.77 -2.58 20.38
CA LEU A 352 7.50 -2.99 19.01
C LEU A 352 8.53 -4.01 18.54
N ASP A 353 8.06 -5.07 17.90
CA ASP A 353 8.88 -6.10 17.26
C ASP A 353 8.75 -5.99 15.74
N LEU A 354 9.76 -5.39 15.12
CA LEU A 354 9.85 -5.24 13.67
C LEU A 354 10.21 -6.57 12.98
N VAL A 355 10.94 -7.45 13.66
CA VAL A 355 11.44 -8.70 13.09
C VAL A 355 10.28 -9.66 12.79
N VAL A 356 9.27 -9.68 13.65
CA VAL A 356 8.04 -10.45 13.43
C VAL A 356 7.35 -10.04 12.14
N ASP A 357 7.27 -8.75 11.83
CA ASP A 357 6.65 -8.29 10.59
C ASP A 357 7.48 -8.61 9.35
N ILE A 358 8.82 -8.56 9.44
CA ILE A 358 9.71 -9.01 8.36
C ILE A 358 9.45 -10.50 8.08
N TYR A 359 9.41 -11.33 9.12
CA TYR A 359 9.11 -12.74 8.99
C TYR A 359 7.73 -13.00 8.37
N ARG A 360 6.68 -12.30 8.84
CA ARG A 360 5.31 -12.42 8.33
C ARG A 360 5.21 -12.06 6.86
N LEU A 361 5.78 -10.93 6.45
CA LEU A 361 5.73 -10.48 5.06
C LEU A 361 6.50 -11.44 4.14
N ASN A 362 7.69 -11.88 4.56
CA ASN A 362 8.48 -12.87 3.82
C ASN A 362 7.72 -14.20 3.67
N LYS A 363 7.14 -14.70 4.75
CA LYS A 363 6.36 -15.93 4.73
C LYS A 363 5.11 -15.80 3.85
N PHE A 364 4.46 -14.63 3.88
CA PHE A 364 3.32 -14.33 3.02
C PHE A 364 3.73 -14.38 1.52
N ALA A 365 4.85 -13.77 1.16
CA ALA A 365 5.39 -13.85 -0.19
C ALA A 365 5.76 -15.30 -0.58
N MET A 366 6.46 -16.03 0.27
CA MET A 366 6.88 -17.43 0.01
C MET A 366 5.70 -18.37 -0.25
N ARG A 367 4.55 -18.15 0.37
CA ARG A 367 3.33 -18.93 0.18
C ARG A 367 2.53 -18.53 -1.04
N SER A 368 2.79 -17.36 -1.59
CA SER A 368 2.11 -16.88 -2.78
C SER A 368 2.44 -17.76 -3.98
N GLN A 369 1.46 -18.47 -4.51
CA GLN A 369 1.64 -19.30 -5.71
C GLN A 369 1.90 -18.46 -6.97
N ARG A 370 1.38 -17.23 -7.00
CA ARG A 370 1.75 -16.14 -7.91
C ARG A 370 1.78 -14.83 -7.15
N SER A 371 2.65 -13.92 -7.53
CA SER A 371 2.70 -12.61 -6.89
C SER A 371 2.92 -11.47 -7.88
N GLY A 372 2.34 -10.33 -7.55
CA GLY A 372 2.55 -9.06 -8.21
C GLY A 372 2.94 -7.96 -7.23
N MET A 373 3.80 -7.05 -7.66
CA MET A 373 4.21 -5.87 -6.90
C MET A 373 3.77 -4.60 -7.61
N ILE A 374 3.13 -3.70 -6.88
CA ILE A 374 2.85 -2.33 -7.33
C ILE A 374 3.55 -1.40 -6.34
N ILE A 375 4.54 -0.64 -6.80
CA ILE A 375 5.36 0.22 -5.95
C ILE A 375 5.15 1.68 -6.35
N LEU A 376 4.60 2.46 -5.44
CA LEU A 376 4.31 3.89 -5.59
C LEU A 376 5.35 4.71 -4.80
N GLY A 377 6.28 5.33 -5.51
CA GLY A 377 7.46 5.95 -4.92
C GLY A 377 8.63 4.96 -4.81
N GLY A 378 9.41 5.06 -3.74
CA GLY A 378 10.62 4.24 -3.58
C GLY A 378 11.02 4.06 -2.11
N GLY A 379 12.33 4.11 -1.84
CA GLY A 379 12.90 4.01 -0.50
C GLY A 379 12.66 2.66 0.17
N VAL A 380 12.60 2.69 1.52
CA VAL A 380 12.46 1.47 2.35
C VAL A 380 11.22 0.64 2.01
N VAL A 381 10.15 1.27 1.59
CA VAL A 381 8.89 0.59 1.22
C VAL A 381 9.09 -0.30 -0.01
N LYS A 382 9.71 0.26 -1.06
CA LYS A 382 10.07 -0.51 -2.27
C LYS A 382 10.99 -1.67 -1.92
N HIS A 383 12.06 -1.38 -1.17
CA HIS A 383 13.05 -2.37 -0.77
C HIS A 383 12.42 -3.52 0.00
N HIS A 384 11.53 -3.22 0.93
CA HIS A 384 10.86 -4.22 1.79
C HIS A 384 9.95 -5.17 0.98
N VAL A 385 9.11 -4.64 0.08
CA VAL A 385 8.26 -5.44 -0.81
C VAL A 385 9.12 -6.31 -1.75
N CYS A 386 10.15 -5.72 -2.35
CA CYS A 386 11.06 -6.44 -3.25
C CYS A 386 11.80 -7.58 -2.53
N ASN A 387 12.31 -7.34 -1.32
CA ASN A 387 13.01 -8.37 -0.53
C ASN A 387 12.07 -9.50 -0.09
N ALA A 388 10.82 -9.20 0.25
CA ALA A 388 9.86 -10.25 0.54
C ALA A 388 9.64 -11.18 -0.67
N ASN A 389 9.55 -10.60 -1.87
CA ASN A 389 9.42 -11.38 -3.09
C ASN A 389 10.72 -12.09 -3.50
N LEU A 390 11.91 -11.61 -3.11
CA LEU A 390 13.16 -12.36 -3.23
C LEU A 390 13.07 -13.72 -2.54
N MET A 391 12.46 -13.77 -1.34
CA MET A 391 12.33 -15.00 -0.57
C MET A 391 11.47 -16.10 -1.25
N ARG A 392 10.67 -15.72 -2.24
CA ARG A 392 9.91 -16.66 -3.09
C ARG A 392 10.51 -16.88 -4.49
N ASN A 393 11.75 -16.48 -4.72
CA ASN A 393 12.41 -16.49 -6.03
C ASN A 393 11.79 -15.52 -7.06
N GLY A 394 11.37 -14.36 -6.60
CA GLY A 394 10.94 -13.25 -7.45
C GLY A 394 9.43 -13.16 -7.69
N ALA A 395 8.96 -11.95 -7.92
CA ALA A 395 7.59 -11.69 -8.32
C ALA A 395 7.35 -12.06 -9.79
N ASP A 396 6.11 -12.47 -10.12
CA ASP A 396 5.69 -12.78 -11.48
C ASP A 396 5.35 -11.50 -12.28
N GLY A 397 4.93 -10.43 -11.57
CA GLY A 397 4.65 -9.13 -12.17
C GLY A 397 5.13 -7.99 -11.27
N ALA A 398 5.67 -6.92 -11.85
CA ALA A 398 6.11 -5.74 -11.10
C ALA A 398 5.85 -4.44 -11.85
N VAL A 399 5.25 -3.48 -11.17
CA VAL A 399 5.02 -2.13 -11.66
C VAL A 399 5.61 -1.14 -10.68
N PHE A 400 6.61 -0.36 -11.11
CA PHE A 400 7.22 0.71 -10.33
C PHE A 400 6.78 2.06 -10.90
N ILE A 401 6.27 2.95 -10.09
CA ILE A 401 5.88 4.32 -10.47
C ILE A 401 6.62 5.29 -9.57
N ASN A 402 7.60 5.98 -10.09
CA ASN A 402 8.33 7.06 -9.42
C ASN A 402 9.16 7.86 -10.44
N ASN A 403 9.63 9.02 -10.04
CA ASN A 403 10.49 9.90 -10.83
C ASN A 403 11.99 9.80 -10.46
N GLY A 404 12.38 8.84 -9.60
CA GLY A 404 13.77 8.59 -9.23
C GLY A 404 14.59 8.11 -10.43
N GLN A 405 15.83 8.60 -10.56
CA GLN A 405 16.73 8.28 -11.65
C GLN A 405 17.77 7.24 -11.21
N GLU A 406 18.28 6.45 -12.15
CA GLU A 406 19.26 5.40 -11.87
C GLU A 406 20.58 5.92 -11.37
N PHE A 407 21.01 7.07 -11.86
CA PHE A 407 22.35 7.62 -11.64
C PHE A 407 22.57 8.22 -10.26
N ASP A 408 21.54 8.38 -9.42
CA ASP A 408 21.71 8.85 -8.04
C ASP A 408 22.13 7.70 -7.09
N GLY A 409 22.07 6.45 -7.55
CA GLY A 409 22.44 5.27 -6.77
C GLY A 409 21.44 4.89 -5.68
N SER A 410 20.31 5.59 -5.56
CA SER A 410 19.27 5.24 -4.59
C SER A 410 18.44 4.05 -5.07
N ASP A 411 17.94 3.25 -4.12
CA ASP A 411 17.00 2.14 -4.42
C ASP A 411 15.74 2.63 -5.15
N SER A 412 15.31 3.86 -4.90
CA SER A 412 14.17 4.47 -5.59
C SER A 412 14.38 4.61 -7.08
N GLY A 413 15.60 4.97 -7.51
CA GLY A 413 15.99 5.13 -8.92
C GLY A 413 16.14 3.81 -9.67
N ALA A 414 16.48 2.74 -8.99
CA ALA A 414 16.77 1.45 -9.59
C ALA A 414 15.64 0.93 -10.49
N ARG A 415 16.05 0.39 -11.65
CA ARG A 415 15.15 -0.17 -12.67
C ARG A 415 14.73 -1.60 -12.32
N PRO A 416 13.67 -2.13 -12.99
CA PRO A 416 13.24 -3.51 -12.79
C PRO A 416 14.31 -4.55 -13.15
N ASP A 417 15.16 -4.31 -14.13
CA ASP A 417 16.25 -5.21 -14.53
C ASP A 417 17.27 -5.42 -13.41
N GLU A 418 17.56 -4.39 -12.61
CA GLU A 418 18.34 -4.54 -11.38
C GLU A 418 17.64 -5.48 -10.39
N ALA A 419 16.32 -5.31 -10.18
CA ALA A 419 15.54 -6.19 -9.30
C ALA A 419 15.51 -7.64 -9.81
N VAL A 420 15.52 -7.85 -11.14
CA VAL A 420 15.69 -9.19 -11.75
C VAL A 420 17.05 -9.76 -11.42
N SER A 421 18.13 -8.98 -11.53
CA SER A 421 19.50 -9.45 -11.24
C SER A 421 19.67 -9.92 -9.80
N TRP A 422 18.92 -9.35 -8.86
CA TRP A 422 18.86 -9.77 -7.46
C TRP A 422 17.88 -10.91 -7.18
N GLY A 423 17.10 -11.36 -8.19
CA GLY A 423 16.05 -12.37 -8.00
C GLY A 423 14.79 -11.85 -7.29
N LYS A 424 14.59 -10.54 -7.19
CA LYS A 424 13.38 -9.91 -6.62
C LYS A 424 12.19 -9.93 -7.59
N ILE A 425 12.49 -10.00 -8.89
CA ILE A 425 11.57 -10.25 -10.00
C ILE A 425 12.11 -11.46 -10.74
N ARG A 426 11.23 -12.34 -11.19
CA ARG A 426 11.60 -13.53 -11.96
C ARG A 426 12.18 -13.17 -13.32
N LEU A 427 13.07 -14.01 -13.86
CA LEU A 427 13.60 -13.85 -15.21
C LEU A 427 12.52 -13.89 -16.30
N ASP A 428 11.49 -14.70 -16.10
CA ASP A 428 10.32 -14.83 -16.96
C ASP A 428 9.14 -13.97 -16.49
N GLY A 429 9.36 -13.11 -15.47
CA GLY A 429 8.38 -12.18 -14.94
C GLY A 429 8.25 -10.92 -15.80
N GLU A 430 7.08 -10.29 -15.74
CA GLU A 430 6.80 -9.06 -16.46
C GLU A 430 7.03 -7.86 -15.56
N SER A 431 7.76 -6.87 -16.03
CA SER A 431 8.03 -5.69 -15.22
C SER A 431 8.13 -4.41 -16.04
N VAL A 432 7.75 -3.31 -15.40
CA VAL A 432 7.89 -1.98 -16.00
C VAL A 432 8.11 -0.93 -14.91
N LYS A 433 8.92 0.08 -15.23
CA LYS A 433 9.01 1.32 -14.47
C LYS A 433 8.42 2.46 -15.29
N VAL A 434 7.42 3.14 -14.71
CA VAL A 434 6.86 4.37 -15.23
C VAL A 434 7.56 5.54 -14.53
N TYR A 435 8.35 6.30 -15.26
CA TYR A 435 9.02 7.52 -14.78
C TYR A 435 8.01 8.65 -14.77
N ALA A 436 7.28 8.75 -13.69
CA ALA A 436 6.25 9.76 -13.52
C ALA A 436 6.00 10.08 -12.05
N GLU A 437 5.41 11.22 -11.80
CA GLU A 437 4.89 11.57 -10.49
C GLU A 437 3.65 10.73 -10.20
N VAL A 438 3.58 10.13 -9.01
CA VAL A 438 2.59 9.10 -8.68
C VAL A 438 1.16 9.66 -8.65
N SER A 439 0.95 10.88 -8.13
CA SER A 439 -0.40 11.43 -8.00
C SER A 439 -1.05 11.73 -9.36
N LEU A 440 -0.22 11.93 -10.40
CA LEU A 440 -0.70 12.11 -11.76
C LEU A 440 -1.10 10.78 -12.43
N VAL A 441 -0.38 9.70 -12.14
CA VAL A 441 -0.47 8.44 -12.91
C VAL A 441 -1.28 7.36 -12.19
N PHE A 442 -1.16 7.25 -10.87
CA PHE A 442 -1.78 6.16 -10.14
C PHE A 442 -3.32 6.18 -10.16
N PRO A 443 -4.02 7.31 -10.03
CA PRO A 443 -5.47 7.35 -10.19
C PRO A 443 -5.93 6.87 -11.57
N LEU A 444 -5.17 7.18 -12.63
CA LEU A 444 -5.46 6.70 -13.98
C LEU A 444 -5.29 5.19 -14.09
N LEU A 445 -4.24 4.63 -13.47
CA LEU A 445 -4.03 3.18 -13.42
C LEU A 445 -5.20 2.48 -12.72
N VAL A 446 -5.66 3.02 -11.58
CA VAL A 446 -6.81 2.46 -10.85
C VAL A 446 -8.08 2.53 -11.69
N ALA A 447 -8.32 3.64 -12.36
CA ALA A 447 -9.48 3.83 -13.25
C ALA A 447 -9.48 2.90 -14.47
N GLN A 448 -8.29 2.57 -15.02
CA GLN A 448 -8.17 1.72 -16.21
C GLN A 448 -8.13 0.20 -15.90
N VAL A 449 -7.80 -0.17 -14.67
CA VAL A 449 -7.58 -1.58 -14.30
C VAL A 449 -8.59 -2.05 -13.26
N PHE A 450 -8.54 -1.45 -12.08
CA PHE A 450 -9.23 -1.97 -10.91
C PHE A 450 -10.73 -1.65 -10.92
N LEU A 451 -11.09 -0.43 -11.30
CA LEU A 451 -12.50 -0.03 -11.36
C LEU A 451 -13.31 -0.84 -12.40
N PRO A 452 -12.85 -1.04 -13.65
CA PRO A 452 -13.54 -1.89 -14.61
C PRO A 452 -13.64 -3.35 -14.14
N PHE A 453 -12.61 -3.87 -13.46
CA PHE A 453 -12.61 -5.22 -12.91
C PHE A 453 -13.72 -5.40 -11.85
N VAL A 454 -13.85 -4.46 -10.92
CA VAL A 454 -14.91 -4.48 -9.89
C VAL A 454 -16.29 -4.33 -10.53
N ARG A 455 -16.46 -3.43 -11.49
CA ARG A 455 -17.73 -3.23 -12.22
C ARG A 455 -18.16 -4.50 -12.95
N ALA A 456 -17.23 -5.12 -13.68
CA ALA A 456 -17.51 -6.38 -14.40
C ALA A 456 -17.93 -7.51 -13.44
N ALA A 457 -17.24 -7.65 -12.31
CA ALA A 457 -17.57 -8.65 -11.29
C ALA A 457 -18.95 -8.44 -10.64
N ARG A 458 -19.43 -7.19 -10.60
CA ARG A 458 -20.76 -6.84 -10.09
C ARG A 458 -21.87 -6.84 -11.14
N GLY A 459 -21.55 -7.18 -12.38
CA GLY A 459 -22.51 -7.15 -13.49
C GLY A 459 -22.98 -5.75 -13.89
N VAL A 460 -22.22 -4.69 -13.51
CA VAL A 460 -22.53 -3.32 -13.87
C VAL A 460 -22.01 -3.04 -15.28
N SER A 461 -22.93 -2.85 -16.24
CA SER A 461 -22.58 -2.49 -17.62
C SER A 461 -21.99 -1.08 -17.69
N LEU A 462 -20.95 -0.89 -18.50
CA LEU A 462 -20.35 0.40 -18.82
C LEU A 462 -21.31 1.42 -19.46
N ALA A 463 -22.49 0.97 -19.91
CA ALA A 463 -23.49 1.81 -20.59
C ALA A 463 -24.27 2.77 -19.67
N LYS A 464 -24.06 2.74 -18.35
CA LYS A 464 -24.75 3.63 -17.37
C LYS A 464 -23.84 4.72 -16.79
N GLU A 465 -22.87 5.21 -17.54
CA GLU A 465 -21.93 6.25 -17.05
C GLU A 465 -22.56 7.64 -16.83
N SER A 466 -23.80 7.90 -17.27
CA SER A 466 -24.42 9.22 -17.15
C SER A 466 -25.13 9.50 -15.82
N GLU A 467 -25.21 8.54 -14.90
CA GLU A 467 -25.93 8.72 -13.62
C GLU A 467 -25.02 8.92 -12.39
N PHE A 468 -23.70 8.96 -12.55
CA PHE A 468 -22.75 9.03 -11.41
C PHE A 468 -21.66 10.12 -11.51
N LEU A 469 -21.89 11.16 -12.32
CA LEU A 469 -21.06 12.37 -12.32
C LEU A 469 -21.76 13.52 -11.60
#